data_3b8513dcc94126902501c96353ddda7e
#
_entry.id   3b8513dcc94126902501c96353ddda7e
#
_cell.length_a   1.000
_cell.length_b   1.000
_cell.length_c   1.000
_cell.angle_alpha   90.00
_cell.angle_beta   90.00
_cell.angle_gamma   90.00
#
_symmetry.space_group_name_H-M   'P 1'
#
loop_
_entity.id
_entity.type
_entity.pdbx_description
1 polymer ?
#
loop_
_entity_poly.entity_id
_entity_poly.type
_entity_poly.pdbx_seq_one_letter_code
_entity_poly.pdbx_strand_id
1 'polypeptide(L)'
;MTPEQLLFAQRSRRLYRWAERLHTLPLPKSLKNRLARALGRYLSPYREDLPKVLAGLQLGLGFSLAEAKVNARAWLASHGLFAVSLFDYPRMDEAWVKRRVTVDQPEALARLVETGGLVLTYHSFHHNTLGVVLGQSGTRIYGVAASEKQAPDAPWVGKYTRLINAGSAARFGGGRYLFTDEMRQLVLGVREAFAEGHSVVTLCDNPTPPGAMPPVTVMGRQIHVGTGVVELARDAQAPVFFALLYPDLRGGFCLALHEAGVVMDLHGTVQEYFEFLEAVLRRAPWAWQGWAWWGDL
;
A
#
# COMPACT_ATOMS: atom_id res chain seq x y z
N MET A 1 -18.58 -19.58 -4.31
CA MET A 1 -18.48 -18.23 -3.68
C MET A 1 -19.42 -18.18 -2.49
N THR A 2 -18.91 -17.86 -1.30
CA THR A 2 -19.74 -17.73 -0.10
C THR A 2 -20.66 -16.52 -0.17
N PRO A 3 -21.75 -16.43 0.64
CA PRO A 3 -22.60 -15.24 0.71
C PRO A 3 -21.84 -13.95 1.03
N GLU A 4 -20.80 -14.02 1.88
CA GLU A 4 -19.92 -12.89 2.21
C GLU A 4 -19.08 -12.46 1.03
N GLN A 5 -18.48 -13.40 0.30
CA GLN A 5 -17.74 -13.11 -0.94
C GLN A 5 -18.65 -12.47 -1.99
N LEU A 6 -19.91 -12.91 -2.09
CA LEU A 6 -20.89 -12.33 -3.01
C LEU A 6 -21.24 -10.89 -2.63
N LEU A 7 -21.47 -10.63 -1.34
CA LEU A 7 -21.77 -9.29 -0.82
C LEU A 7 -20.57 -8.34 -1.03
N PHE A 8 -19.36 -8.78 -0.70
CA PHE A 8 -18.12 -8.05 -0.96
C PHE A 8 -18.02 -7.69 -2.44
N ALA A 9 -18.27 -8.68 -3.29
CA ALA A 9 -18.26 -8.53 -4.72
C ALA A 9 -19.27 -7.48 -5.22
N GLN A 10 -20.50 -7.53 -4.76
CA GLN A 10 -21.56 -6.59 -5.17
C GLN A 10 -21.25 -5.15 -4.72
N ARG A 11 -20.74 -4.95 -3.49
CA ARG A 11 -20.37 -3.64 -2.96
C ARG A 11 -19.21 -3.04 -3.73
N SER A 12 -18.15 -3.82 -3.97
CA SER A 12 -17.02 -3.38 -4.78
C SER A 12 -17.46 -2.93 -6.16
N ARG A 13 -18.31 -3.72 -6.84
CA ARG A 13 -18.86 -3.37 -8.15
C ARG A 13 -19.62 -2.04 -8.12
N ARG A 14 -20.42 -1.79 -7.07
CA ARG A 14 -21.15 -0.52 -6.92
C ARG A 14 -20.19 0.64 -6.67
N LEU A 15 -19.24 0.48 -5.77
CA LEU A 15 -18.24 1.51 -5.47
C LEU A 15 -17.47 1.93 -6.72
N TYR A 16 -16.86 0.98 -7.43
CA TYR A 16 -16.05 1.29 -8.61
C TYR A 16 -16.86 1.86 -9.78
N ARG A 17 -18.09 1.41 -10.01
CA ARG A 17 -18.98 2.03 -11.01
C ARG A 17 -19.31 3.48 -10.70
N TRP A 18 -19.58 3.80 -9.44
CA TRP A 18 -19.84 5.18 -9.03
C TRP A 18 -18.55 6.01 -9.07
N ALA A 19 -17.43 5.44 -8.71
CA ALA A 19 -16.11 6.09 -8.80
C ALA A 19 -15.78 6.45 -10.26
N GLU A 20 -15.98 5.53 -11.21
CA GLU A 20 -15.82 5.75 -12.65
C GLU A 20 -16.70 6.92 -13.14
N ARG A 21 -17.98 6.91 -12.78
CA ARG A 21 -18.90 8.01 -13.12
C ARG A 21 -18.46 9.33 -12.50
N LEU A 22 -18.12 9.33 -11.21
CA LEU A 22 -17.66 10.54 -10.51
C LEU A 22 -16.39 11.10 -11.14
N HIS A 23 -15.49 10.23 -11.58
CA HIS A 23 -14.25 10.65 -12.25
C HIS A 23 -14.54 11.43 -13.54
N THR A 24 -15.50 11.00 -14.35
CA THR A 24 -15.84 11.62 -15.65
C THR A 24 -16.66 12.91 -15.51
N LEU A 25 -17.31 13.17 -14.37
CA LEU A 25 -18.10 14.38 -14.18
C LEU A 25 -17.23 15.65 -14.18
N PRO A 26 -17.67 16.75 -14.81
CA PRO A 26 -16.95 18.04 -14.81
C PRO A 26 -17.18 18.81 -13.49
N LEU A 27 -16.82 18.19 -12.36
CA LEU A 27 -16.99 18.78 -11.04
C LEU A 27 -15.65 19.36 -10.53
N PRO A 28 -15.69 20.41 -9.70
CA PRO A 28 -14.52 20.88 -8.97
C PRO A 28 -13.91 19.73 -8.15
N LYS A 29 -12.55 19.70 -8.08
CA LYS A 29 -11.81 18.63 -7.41
C LYS A 29 -12.20 18.47 -5.94
N SER A 30 -12.38 19.57 -5.22
CA SER A 30 -12.81 19.54 -3.81
C SER A 30 -14.14 18.81 -3.65
N LEU A 31 -15.11 19.04 -4.57
CA LEU A 31 -16.39 18.35 -4.56
C LEU A 31 -16.23 16.87 -4.93
N LYS A 32 -15.42 16.54 -5.96
CA LYS A 32 -15.11 15.14 -6.29
C LYS A 32 -14.52 14.40 -5.07
N ASN A 33 -13.57 14.99 -4.37
CA ASN A 33 -12.97 14.39 -3.18
C ASN A 33 -13.99 14.22 -2.04
N ARG A 34 -14.90 15.16 -1.84
CA ARG A 34 -15.99 15.02 -0.84
C ARG A 34 -16.92 13.87 -1.20
N LEU A 35 -17.31 13.76 -2.46
CA LEU A 35 -18.16 12.68 -2.96
C LEU A 35 -17.43 11.33 -2.92
N ALA A 36 -16.17 11.26 -3.30
CA ALA A 36 -15.34 10.06 -3.21
C ALA A 36 -15.27 9.53 -1.78
N ARG A 37 -15.05 10.41 -0.79
CA ARG A 37 -15.06 10.03 0.63
C ARG A 37 -16.43 9.52 1.09
N ALA A 38 -17.51 10.12 0.61
CA ALA A 38 -18.86 9.63 0.89
C ALA A 38 -19.06 8.24 0.26
N LEU A 39 -18.68 8.04 -1.00
CA LEU A 39 -18.75 6.72 -1.66
C LEU A 39 -18.03 5.65 -0.85
N GLY A 40 -16.81 5.92 -0.38
CA GLY A 40 -16.06 5.00 0.49
C GLY A 40 -16.82 4.66 1.77
N ARG A 41 -17.36 5.65 2.47
CA ARG A 41 -18.10 5.45 3.72
C ARG A 41 -19.37 4.61 3.55
N TYR A 42 -20.07 4.74 2.43
CA TYR A 42 -21.37 4.09 2.22
C TYR A 42 -21.30 2.83 1.37
N LEU A 43 -20.39 2.76 0.39
CA LEU A 43 -20.33 1.69 -0.60
C LEU A 43 -19.09 0.79 -0.47
N SER A 44 -18.13 1.10 0.42
CA SER A 44 -16.96 0.25 0.61
C SER A 44 -17.37 -1.19 0.97
N PRO A 45 -16.80 -2.22 0.31
CA PRO A 45 -17.01 -3.60 0.69
C PRO A 45 -16.48 -3.91 2.10
N TYR A 46 -15.47 -3.17 2.56
CA TYR A 46 -14.85 -3.31 3.88
C TYR A 46 -15.68 -2.77 5.04
N ARG A 47 -16.93 -2.38 4.83
CA ARG A 47 -17.82 -1.94 5.93
C ARG A 47 -18.10 -3.05 6.94
N GLU A 48 -18.08 -4.29 6.51
CA GLU A 48 -18.26 -5.45 7.39
C GLU A 48 -17.07 -5.62 8.35
N ASP A 49 -15.88 -5.13 7.97
CA ASP A 49 -14.69 -5.19 8.80
C ASP A 49 -14.65 -4.07 9.88
N LEU A 50 -15.59 -3.13 9.87
CA LEU A 50 -15.60 -2.01 10.84
C LEU A 50 -15.48 -2.45 12.30
N PRO A 51 -16.13 -3.52 12.80
CA PRO A 51 -15.92 -3.98 14.17
C PRO A 51 -14.45 -4.34 14.43
N LYS A 52 -13.79 -5.03 13.49
CA LYS A 52 -12.37 -5.42 13.58
C LYS A 52 -11.47 -4.19 13.52
N VAL A 53 -11.74 -3.26 12.60
CA VAL A 53 -11.01 -1.99 12.50
C VAL A 53 -11.12 -1.17 13.78
N LEU A 54 -12.30 -1.08 14.39
CA LEU A 54 -12.49 -0.40 15.66
C LEU A 54 -11.66 -1.06 16.78
N ALA A 55 -11.74 -2.39 16.89
CA ALA A 55 -10.95 -3.15 17.85
C ALA A 55 -9.45 -2.97 17.62
N GLY A 56 -9.00 -3.05 16.37
CA GLY A 56 -7.60 -2.86 16.00
C GLY A 56 -7.07 -1.47 16.38
N LEU A 57 -7.83 -0.41 16.13
CA LEU A 57 -7.47 0.96 16.50
C LEU A 57 -7.39 1.16 18.03
N GLN A 58 -8.32 0.56 18.77
CA GLN A 58 -8.31 0.62 20.24
C GLN A 58 -7.14 -0.18 20.82
N LEU A 59 -6.93 -1.41 20.36
CA LEU A 59 -5.89 -2.31 20.88
C LEU A 59 -4.48 -1.87 20.45
N GLY A 60 -4.32 -1.48 19.19
CA GLY A 60 -3.00 -1.15 18.62
C GLY A 60 -2.54 0.26 18.98
N LEU A 61 -3.43 1.26 18.97
CA LEU A 61 -3.06 2.66 19.21
C LEU A 61 -3.59 3.23 20.53
N GLY A 62 -4.34 2.46 21.30
CA GLY A 62 -4.90 2.90 22.58
C GLY A 62 -6.03 3.93 22.43
N PHE A 63 -6.68 4.02 21.29
CA PHE A 63 -7.74 5.00 21.04
C PHE A 63 -9.00 4.72 21.87
N SER A 64 -9.63 5.77 22.35
CA SER A 64 -11.01 5.68 22.83
C SER A 64 -11.96 5.23 21.71
N LEU A 65 -13.12 4.70 22.06
CA LEU A 65 -14.13 4.31 21.07
C LEU A 65 -14.55 5.49 20.16
N ALA A 66 -14.55 6.71 20.69
CA ALA A 66 -14.89 7.91 19.93
C ALA A 66 -13.82 8.21 18.85
N GLU A 67 -12.55 8.20 19.22
CA GLU A 67 -11.42 8.37 18.29
C GLU A 67 -11.35 7.25 17.27
N ALA A 68 -11.51 5.99 17.68
CA ALA A 68 -11.56 4.84 16.80
C ALA A 68 -12.67 4.97 15.75
N LYS A 69 -13.88 5.42 16.13
CA LYS A 69 -14.99 5.67 15.20
C LYS A 69 -14.67 6.76 14.17
N VAL A 70 -14.00 7.84 14.57
CA VAL A 70 -13.57 8.91 13.65
C VAL A 70 -12.57 8.36 12.64
N ASN A 71 -11.55 7.63 13.10
CA ASN A 71 -10.50 7.08 12.25
C ASN A 71 -11.00 5.93 11.35
N ALA A 72 -11.89 5.07 11.82
CA ALA A 72 -12.53 4.05 11.00
C ALA A 72 -13.37 4.65 9.85
N ARG A 73 -14.05 5.78 10.10
CA ARG A 73 -14.74 6.54 9.02
C ARG A 73 -13.76 7.15 8.02
N ALA A 74 -12.60 7.64 8.48
CA ALA A 74 -11.54 8.13 7.63
C ALA A 74 -10.90 7.00 6.81
N TRP A 75 -10.74 5.82 7.40
CA TRP A 75 -10.26 4.60 6.73
C TRP A 75 -11.19 4.20 5.55
N LEU A 76 -12.50 4.14 5.76
CA LEU A 76 -13.45 3.91 4.66
C LEU A 76 -13.42 5.04 3.61
N ALA A 77 -13.25 6.29 4.05
CA ALA A 77 -13.14 7.43 3.13
C ALA A 77 -11.88 7.33 2.26
N SER A 78 -10.76 6.84 2.81
CA SER A 78 -9.53 6.56 2.06
C SER A 78 -9.76 5.57 0.92
N HIS A 79 -10.54 4.49 1.16
CA HIS A 79 -10.92 3.56 0.09
C HIS A 79 -11.75 4.23 -1.02
N GLY A 80 -12.64 5.13 -0.67
CA GLY A 80 -13.39 5.88 -1.69
C GLY A 80 -12.52 6.82 -2.52
N LEU A 81 -11.55 7.47 -1.90
CA LEU A 81 -10.55 8.28 -2.60
C LEU A 81 -9.71 7.42 -3.55
N PHE A 82 -9.27 6.24 -3.09
CA PHE A 82 -8.57 5.29 -3.94
C PHE A 82 -9.40 4.87 -5.15
N ALA A 83 -10.65 4.45 -4.95
CA ALA A 83 -11.52 4.00 -6.03
C ALA A 83 -11.70 5.04 -7.15
N VAL A 84 -11.67 6.33 -6.81
CA VAL A 84 -11.71 7.41 -7.81
C VAL A 84 -10.32 7.66 -8.41
N SER A 85 -9.25 7.64 -7.60
CA SER A 85 -7.90 7.96 -8.05
C SER A 85 -7.30 6.92 -9.01
N LEU A 86 -7.78 5.67 -8.98
CA LEU A 86 -7.27 4.66 -9.91
C LEU A 86 -7.49 5.01 -11.39
N PHE A 87 -8.50 5.83 -11.70
CA PHE A 87 -8.74 6.35 -13.04
C PHE A 87 -7.83 7.53 -13.41
N ASP A 88 -7.07 8.05 -12.43
CA ASP A 88 -6.07 9.09 -12.66
C ASP A 88 -4.70 8.52 -13.06
N TYR A 89 -4.43 7.21 -12.88
CA TYR A 89 -3.11 6.60 -13.17
C TYR A 89 -2.52 7.01 -14.54
N PRO A 90 -3.27 7.03 -15.65
CA PRO A 90 -2.73 7.49 -16.93
C PRO A 90 -2.25 8.94 -16.95
N ARG A 91 -2.68 9.75 -15.95
CA ARG A 91 -2.36 11.19 -15.82
C ARG A 91 -1.40 11.49 -14.68
N MET A 92 -1.02 10.46 -13.91
CA MET A 92 -0.06 10.60 -12.82
C MET A 92 1.36 10.66 -13.39
N ASP A 93 1.75 11.82 -13.88
CA ASP A 93 3.10 12.16 -14.34
C ASP A 93 3.91 12.85 -13.21
N GLU A 94 5.15 13.17 -13.49
CA GLU A 94 6.05 13.89 -12.57
C GLU A 94 5.41 15.19 -12.05
N ALA A 95 4.77 15.95 -12.94
CA ALA A 95 4.11 17.20 -12.54
C ALA A 95 2.92 16.95 -11.63
N TRP A 96 2.20 15.83 -11.80
CA TRP A 96 1.15 15.40 -10.89
C TRP A 96 1.74 15.08 -9.52
N VAL A 97 2.83 14.30 -9.46
CA VAL A 97 3.52 13.94 -8.21
C VAL A 97 3.96 15.20 -7.47
N LYS A 98 4.68 16.11 -8.13
CA LYS A 98 5.14 17.38 -7.53
C LYS A 98 4.01 18.24 -6.93
N ARG A 99 2.82 18.21 -7.55
CA ARG A 99 1.67 18.99 -7.06
C ARG A 99 0.85 18.28 -5.97
N ARG A 100 1.00 16.99 -5.80
CA ARG A 100 0.05 16.16 -5.02
C ARG A 100 0.69 15.42 -3.87
N VAL A 101 1.98 15.21 -3.91
CA VAL A 101 2.68 14.42 -2.92
C VAL A 101 3.60 15.34 -2.12
N THR A 102 3.41 15.34 -0.82
CA THR A 102 4.36 15.93 0.12
C THR A 102 5.26 14.81 0.63
N VAL A 103 6.57 14.97 0.43
CA VAL A 103 7.58 14.03 0.91
C VAL A 103 8.15 14.57 2.22
N ASP A 104 8.18 13.76 3.27
CA ASP A 104 8.69 14.20 4.58
C ASP A 104 10.23 14.20 4.65
N GLN A 105 10.91 13.33 3.88
CA GLN A 105 12.36 13.27 3.76
C GLN A 105 12.79 13.30 2.28
N PRO A 106 12.89 14.48 1.65
CA PRO A 106 13.25 14.61 0.23
C PRO A 106 14.64 14.08 -0.10
N GLU A 107 15.59 14.16 0.83
CA GLU A 107 16.94 13.63 0.71
C GLU A 107 16.96 12.09 0.66
N ALA A 108 16.12 11.41 1.43
CA ALA A 108 15.97 9.97 1.35
C ALA A 108 15.36 9.56 0.00
N LEU A 109 14.43 10.35 -0.55
CA LEU A 109 13.90 10.11 -1.90
C LEU A 109 14.98 10.30 -2.96
N ALA A 110 15.81 11.33 -2.85
CA ALA A 110 16.93 11.55 -3.77
C ALA A 110 17.92 10.37 -3.73
N ARG A 111 18.25 9.86 -2.54
CA ARG A 111 19.08 8.67 -2.37
C ARG A 111 18.45 7.44 -3.02
N LEU A 112 17.17 7.18 -2.79
CA LEU A 112 16.46 6.06 -3.42
C LEU A 112 16.48 6.16 -4.95
N VAL A 113 16.35 7.36 -5.51
CA VAL A 113 16.43 7.60 -6.96
C VAL A 113 17.84 7.33 -7.48
N GLU A 114 18.87 7.72 -6.73
CA GLU A 114 20.28 7.55 -7.10
C GLU A 114 20.74 6.08 -7.02
N THR A 115 20.36 5.38 -5.95
CA THR A 115 20.92 4.05 -5.63
C THR A 115 20.01 2.89 -5.99
N GLY A 116 18.71 3.13 -6.15
CA GLY A 116 17.72 2.07 -6.09
C GLY A 116 17.68 1.42 -4.70
N GLY A 117 17.18 0.18 -4.62
CA GLY A 117 17.17 -0.60 -3.40
C GLY A 117 15.85 -1.27 -3.07
N LEU A 118 15.74 -1.86 -1.88
CA LEU A 118 14.50 -2.46 -1.38
C LEU A 118 13.63 -1.41 -0.72
N VAL A 119 12.39 -1.31 -1.14
CA VAL A 119 11.38 -0.45 -0.50
C VAL A 119 10.38 -1.34 0.23
N LEU A 120 10.40 -1.32 1.57
CA LEU A 120 9.40 -1.96 2.42
C LEU A 120 8.21 -1.03 2.58
N THR A 121 7.02 -1.55 2.32
CA THR A 121 5.76 -0.82 2.45
C THR A 121 4.67 -1.69 3.07
N TYR A 122 3.47 -1.18 3.17
CA TYR A 122 2.35 -1.77 3.90
C TYR A 122 1.10 -1.90 3.03
N HIS A 123 0.17 -2.75 3.43
CA HIS A 123 -1.14 -2.81 2.80
C HIS A 123 -1.93 -1.54 3.11
N SER A 124 -2.04 -0.68 2.11
CA SER A 124 -2.98 0.45 2.10
C SER A 124 -3.85 0.38 0.87
N PHE A 125 -4.94 1.12 0.83
CA PHE A 125 -5.69 1.26 -0.42
C PHE A 125 -4.85 1.89 -1.53
N HIS A 126 -3.78 2.61 -1.18
CA HIS A 126 -2.93 3.37 -2.10
C HIS A 126 -1.53 2.77 -2.34
N HIS A 127 -1.26 1.51 -1.94
CA HIS A 127 0.07 0.91 -2.10
C HIS A 127 0.53 0.85 -3.57
N ASN A 128 -0.38 0.60 -4.53
CA ASN A 128 -0.03 0.69 -5.96
C ASN A 128 0.32 2.12 -6.41
N THR A 129 -0.29 3.14 -5.77
CA THR A 129 0.03 4.55 -6.03
C THR A 129 1.44 4.90 -5.55
N LEU A 130 1.96 4.24 -4.51
CA LEU A 130 3.35 4.40 -4.09
C LEU A 130 4.32 4.06 -5.22
N GLY A 131 4.16 2.90 -5.88
CA GLY A 131 5.00 2.53 -7.01
C GLY A 131 4.95 3.55 -8.16
N VAL A 132 3.77 4.14 -8.42
CA VAL A 132 3.62 5.23 -9.39
C VAL A 132 4.38 6.48 -8.94
N VAL A 133 4.23 6.89 -7.69
CA VAL A 133 4.93 8.07 -7.13
C VAL A 133 6.43 7.90 -7.26
N LEU A 134 6.98 6.78 -6.82
CA LEU A 134 8.42 6.50 -6.90
C LEU A 134 8.90 6.42 -8.35
N GLY A 135 8.15 5.75 -9.24
CA GLY A 135 8.50 5.65 -10.65
C GLY A 135 8.51 7.01 -11.36
N GLN A 136 7.58 7.90 -11.02
CA GLN A 136 7.54 9.28 -11.56
C GLN A 136 8.51 10.24 -10.84
N SER A 137 9.12 9.81 -9.74
CA SER A 137 10.22 10.52 -9.10
C SER A 137 11.60 10.19 -9.70
N GLY A 138 11.67 9.24 -10.63
CA GLY A 138 12.89 8.96 -11.40
C GLY A 138 13.51 7.58 -11.17
N THR A 139 12.92 6.72 -10.34
CA THR A 139 13.43 5.36 -10.15
C THR A 139 12.62 4.33 -10.98
N ARG A 140 13.27 3.24 -11.40
CA ARG A 140 12.59 2.10 -12.01
C ARG A 140 12.10 1.13 -10.94
N ILE A 141 10.79 0.82 -10.94
CA ILE A 141 10.12 0.06 -9.90
C ILE A 141 9.80 -1.36 -10.34
N TYR A 142 10.21 -2.33 -9.54
CA TYR A 142 9.78 -3.72 -9.59
C TYR A 142 8.85 -3.98 -8.39
N GLY A 143 7.54 -4.09 -8.64
CA GLY A 143 6.54 -4.30 -7.57
C GLY A 143 6.31 -5.78 -7.31
N VAL A 144 6.51 -6.25 -6.09
CA VAL A 144 6.14 -7.63 -5.71
C VAL A 144 4.65 -7.69 -5.42
N ALA A 145 3.92 -8.55 -6.12
CA ALA A 145 2.47 -8.64 -6.03
C ALA A 145 1.95 -10.08 -6.20
N ALA A 146 0.73 -10.32 -5.73
CA ALA A 146 -0.03 -11.51 -6.11
C ALA A 146 -0.50 -11.40 -7.56
N SER A 147 -0.50 -12.51 -8.31
CA SER A 147 -0.98 -12.52 -9.68
C SER A 147 -2.52 -12.43 -9.76
N GLU A 148 -3.03 -12.09 -10.94
CA GLU A 148 -4.48 -12.11 -11.21
C GLU A 148 -5.10 -13.49 -11.05
N LYS A 149 -4.32 -14.57 -11.17
CA LYS A 149 -4.77 -15.97 -10.96
C LYS A 149 -5.19 -16.24 -9.52
N GLN A 150 -4.66 -15.44 -8.58
CA GLN A 150 -5.01 -15.51 -7.16
C GLN A 150 -6.21 -14.61 -6.80
N ALA A 151 -6.69 -13.79 -7.77
CA ALA A 151 -7.87 -12.96 -7.56
C ALA A 151 -9.15 -13.82 -7.51
N PRO A 152 -10.17 -13.46 -6.71
CA PRO A 152 -11.44 -14.17 -6.68
C PRO A 152 -12.07 -14.24 -8.08
N ASP A 153 -12.72 -15.38 -8.41
CA ASP A 153 -13.38 -15.70 -9.69
C ASP A 153 -14.60 -14.79 -9.99
N ALA A 154 -14.41 -13.48 -9.95
CA ALA A 154 -15.44 -12.53 -10.33
C ALA A 154 -14.94 -11.68 -11.50
N PRO A 155 -15.53 -11.79 -12.71
CA PRO A 155 -15.04 -11.12 -13.93
C PRO A 155 -14.84 -9.61 -13.81
N TRP A 156 -15.61 -8.95 -12.93
CA TRP A 156 -15.49 -7.51 -12.71
C TRP A 156 -14.35 -7.16 -11.72
N VAL A 157 -13.98 -8.05 -10.77
CA VAL A 157 -12.77 -7.91 -9.93
C VAL A 157 -11.56 -7.91 -10.85
N GLY A 158 -11.46 -8.88 -11.76
CA GLY A 158 -10.39 -8.92 -12.76
C GLY A 158 -10.30 -7.65 -13.63
N LYS A 159 -11.44 -7.02 -14.00
CA LYS A 159 -11.41 -5.73 -14.74
C LYS A 159 -10.67 -4.65 -13.96
N TYR A 160 -11.01 -4.45 -12.68
CA TYR A 160 -10.41 -3.37 -11.89
C TYR A 160 -9.00 -3.71 -11.41
N THR A 161 -8.71 -4.98 -11.10
CA THR A 161 -7.35 -5.45 -10.80
C THR A 161 -6.42 -5.22 -11.99
N ARG A 162 -6.85 -5.57 -13.20
CA ARG A 162 -6.09 -5.28 -14.42
C ARG A 162 -5.89 -3.77 -14.62
N LEU A 163 -6.93 -2.96 -14.40
CA LEU A 163 -6.82 -1.51 -14.51
C LEU A 163 -5.80 -0.94 -13.50
N ILE A 164 -5.81 -1.43 -12.26
CA ILE A 164 -4.86 -1.04 -11.24
C ILE A 164 -3.44 -1.47 -11.65
N ASN A 165 -3.25 -2.76 -11.94
CA ASN A 165 -1.93 -3.30 -12.25
C ASN A 165 -1.36 -2.73 -13.54
N ALA A 166 -2.11 -2.70 -14.64
CA ALA A 166 -1.64 -2.14 -15.89
C ALA A 166 -1.44 -0.62 -15.81
N GLY A 167 -2.36 0.10 -15.14
CA GLY A 167 -2.28 1.55 -14.99
C GLY A 167 -1.10 2.00 -14.13
N SER A 168 -0.81 1.29 -13.02
CA SER A 168 0.33 1.58 -12.16
C SER A 168 1.64 1.14 -12.81
N ALA A 169 1.72 -0.08 -13.39
CA ALA A 169 2.93 -0.59 -14.05
C ALA A 169 3.39 0.31 -15.20
N ALA A 170 2.47 0.90 -15.96
CA ALA A 170 2.80 1.86 -17.01
C ALA A 170 3.51 3.13 -16.48
N ARG A 171 3.56 3.32 -15.18
CA ARG A 171 4.16 4.48 -14.48
C ARG A 171 5.35 4.11 -13.60
N PHE A 172 5.85 2.90 -13.66
CA PHE A 172 6.96 2.38 -12.87
C PHE A 172 8.35 2.75 -13.42
N GLY A 173 8.47 3.79 -14.23
CA GLY A 173 9.76 4.19 -14.79
C GLY A 173 10.40 3.13 -15.71
N GLY A 174 9.58 2.30 -16.35
CA GLY A 174 10.04 1.16 -17.19
C GLY A 174 10.20 -0.17 -16.43
N GLY A 175 9.83 -0.21 -15.15
CA GLY A 175 9.78 -1.44 -14.37
C GLY A 175 8.50 -2.26 -14.59
N ARG A 176 8.28 -3.25 -13.74
CA ARG A 176 7.17 -4.22 -13.88
C ARG A 176 6.75 -4.83 -12.55
N TYR A 177 5.67 -5.60 -12.54
CA TYR A 177 5.36 -6.49 -11.43
C TYR A 177 6.14 -7.81 -11.52
N LEU A 178 6.52 -8.32 -10.34
CA LEU A 178 7.07 -9.66 -10.09
C LEU A 178 6.02 -10.40 -9.25
N PHE A 179 5.58 -11.56 -9.72
CA PHE A 179 4.45 -12.25 -9.11
C PHE A 179 4.89 -13.35 -8.16
N THR A 180 4.24 -13.44 -6.99
CA THR A 180 4.59 -14.39 -5.91
C THR A 180 4.28 -15.85 -6.26
N ASP A 181 3.39 -16.12 -7.20
CA ASP A 181 3.12 -17.46 -7.74
C ASP A 181 4.13 -17.92 -8.80
N GLU A 182 5.04 -17.04 -9.22
CA GLU A 182 6.13 -17.30 -10.14
C GLU A 182 7.48 -17.16 -9.43
N MET A 183 7.67 -17.91 -8.33
CA MET A 183 8.77 -17.71 -7.37
C MET A 183 10.16 -17.64 -8.03
N ARG A 184 10.43 -18.49 -9.03
CA ARG A 184 11.73 -18.48 -9.73
C ARG A 184 11.94 -17.16 -10.47
N GLN A 185 10.95 -16.68 -11.22
CA GLN A 185 11.01 -15.40 -11.92
C GLN A 185 11.09 -14.23 -10.95
N LEU A 186 10.37 -14.32 -9.83
CA LEU A 186 10.45 -13.31 -8.78
C LEU A 186 11.87 -13.17 -8.24
N VAL A 187 12.50 -14.27 -7.81
CA VAL A 187 13.88 -14.24 -7.28
C VAL A 187 14.87 -13.71 -8.31
N LEU A 188 14.79 -14.17 -9.56
CA LEU A 188 15.65 -13.69 -10.64
C LEU A 188 15.44 -12.20 -10.93
N GLY A 189 14.18 -11.75 -11.04
CA GLY A 189 13.86 -10.35 -11.30
C GLY A 189 14.24 -9.41 -10.17
N VAL A 190 14.16 -9.85 -8.89
CA VAL A 190 14.65 -9.08 -7.73
C VAL A 190 16.17 -8.91 -7.80
N ARG A 191 16.92 -9.98 -8.07
CA ARG A 191 18.38 -9.93 -8.18
C ARG A 191 18.82 -9.05 -9.36
N GLU A 192 18.16 -9.17 -10.51
CA GLU A 192 18.38 -8.32 -11.68
C GLU A 192 18.15 -6.85 -11.33
N ALA A 193 17.02 -6.53 -10.69
CA ALA A 193 16.70 -5.17 -10.29
C ALA A 193 17.75 -4.55 -9.37
N PHE A 194 18.24 -5.28 -8.36
CA PHE A 194 19.29 -4.78 -7.47
C PHE A 194 20.63 -4.63 -8.19
N ALA A 195 21.02 -5.58 -9.06
CA ALA A 195 22.26 -5.51 -9.82
C ALA A 195 22.30 -4.30 -10.80
N GLU A 196 21.13 -3.86 -11.27
CA GLU A 196 20.98 -2.71 -12.15
C GLU A 196 20.72 -1.38 -11.41
N GLY A 197 20.75 -1.36 -10.07
CA GLY A 197 20.48 -0.17 -9.27
C GLY A 197 19.01 0.28 -9.33
N HIS A 198 18.09 -0.67 -9.53
CA HIS A 198 16.66 -0.39 -9.55
C HIS A 198 15.99 -0.68 -8.20
N SER A 199 14.74 -0.23 -8.04
CA SER A 199 14.02 -0.39 -6.79
C SER A 199 13.02 -1.54 -6.83
N VAL A 200 13.02 -2.37 -5.78
CA VAL A 200 12.03 -3.41 -5.55
C VAL A 200 11.10 -2.97 -4.43
N VAL A 201 9.79 -2.90 -4.70
CA VAL A 201 8.77 -2.53 -3.71
C VAL A 201 8.02 -3.77 -3.26
N THR A 202 7.98 -4.03 -1.97
CA THR A 202 7.27 -5.17 -1.38
C THR A 202 6.49 -4.79 -0.14
N LEU A 203 5.36 -5.46 0.06
CA LEU A 203 4.54 -5.34 1.28
C LEU A 203 5.18 -6.22 2.36
N CYS A 204 5.41 -5.66 3.56
CA CYS A 204 6.09 -6.36 4.66
C CYS A 204 5.20 -6.59 5.89
N ASP A 205 3.91 -6.28 5.81
CA ASP A 205 2.98 -6.25 6.95
C ASP A 205 2.00 -7.43 6.99
N ASN A 206 2.15 -8.43 6.11
CA ASN A 206 1.34 -9.65 6.16
C ASN A 206 1.86 -10.62 7.21
N PRO A 207 1.04 -11.01 8.19
CA PRO A 207 1.37 -12.10 9.09
C PRO A 207 1.57 -13.41 8.32
N THR A 208 2.58 -14.15 8.70
CA THR A 208 2.89 -15.49 8.16
C THR A 208 2.93 -16.50 9.29
N PRO A 209 2.80 -17.81 9.01
CA PRO A 209 3.15 -18.84 9.99
C PRO A 209 4.57 -18.66 10.53
N PRO A 210 4.87 -19.17 11.74
CA PRO A 210 6.22 -19.16 12.29
C PRO A 210 7.25 -19.68 11.29
N GLY A 211 8.33 -18.90 11.09
CA GLY A 211 9.43 -19.20 10.19
C GLY A 211 10.78 -19.23 10.95
N ALA A 212 11.87 -19.15 10.20
CA ALA A 212 13.22 -19.15 10.78
C ALA A 212 13.53 -17.86 11.55
N MET A 213 12.96 -16.72 11.15
CA MET A 213 13.15 -15.46 11.85
C MET A 213 12.26 -15.40 13.11
N PRO A 214 12.77 -14.93 14.26
CA PRO A 214 11.97 -14.65 15.42
C PRO A 214 10.81 -13.67 15.12
N PRO A 215 9.71 -13.70 15.89
CA PRO A 215 8.63 -12.74 15.69
C PRO A 215 9.11 -11.32 15.96
N VAL A 216 8.53 -10.35 15.26
CA VAL A 216 8.72 -8.92 15.49
C VAL A 216 7.59 -8.37 16.34
N THR A 217 7.86 -7.32 17.10
CA THR A 217 6.86 -6.64 17.92
C THR A 217 6.23 -5.50 17.14
N VAL A 218 4.90 -5.53 17.03
CA VAL A 218 4.11 -4.50 16.36
C VAL A 218 2.99 -4.07 17.31
N MET A 219 2.97 -2.80 17.70
CA MET A 219 1.95 -2.28 18.64
C MET A 219 1.70 -3.20 19.84
N GLY A 220 2.77 -3.72 20.45
CA GLY A 220 2.73 -4.58 21.63
C GLY A 220 2.38 -6.06 21.38
N ARG A 221 2.19 -6.48 20.12
CA ARG A 221 1.97 -7.88 19.75
C ARG A 221 3.13 -8.43 18.97
N GLN A 222 3.37 -9.74 19.11
CA GLN A 222 4.37 -10.46 18.34
C GLN A 222 3.74 -11.11 17.12
N ILE A 223 4.32 -10.85 15.94
CA ILE A 223 3.89 -11.42 14.67
C ILE A 223 5.09 -11.96 13.89
N HIS A 224 4.85 -13.00 13.09
CA HIS A 224 5.81 -13.46 12.10
C HIS A 224 5.46 -12.85 10.74
N VAL A 225 6.47 -12.44 9.98
CA VAL A 225 6.30 -11.88 8.63
C VAL A 225 7.28 -12.51 7.65
N GLY A 226 6.95 -12.46 6.36
CA GLY A 226 7.80 -12.99 5.31
C GLY A 226 9.02 -12.09 5.06
N THR A 227 10.22 -12.68 5.06
CA THR A 227 11.51 -11.97 4.94
C THR A 227 12.25 -12.22 3.64
N GLY A 228 11.78 -13.12 2.78
CA GLY A 228 12.54 -13.59 1.62
C GLY A 228 13.08 -12.49 0.71
N VAL A 229 12.33 -11.39 0.48
CA VAL A 229 12.81 -10.27 -0.34
C VAL A 229 13.85 -9.43 0.44
N VAL A 230 13.72 -9.33 1.77
CA VAL A 230 14.72 -8.64 2.62
C VAL A 230 16.04 -9.42 2.64
N GLU A 231 15.97 -10.75 2.66
CA GLU A 231 17.16 -11.62 2.54
C GLU A 231 17.86 -11.43 1.19
N LEU A 232 17.08 -11.32 0.10
CA LEU A 232 17.66 -11.04 -1.23
C LEU A 232 18.35 -9.66 -1.28
N ALA A 233 17.78 -8.65 -0.61
CA ALA A 233 18.41 -7.33 -0.51
C ALA A 233 19.70 -7.38 0.31
N ARG A 234 19.72 -8.11 1.43
CA ARG A 234 20.93 -8.35 2.23
C ARG A 234 22.02 -9.02 1.40
N ASP A 235 21.68 -10.09 0.69
CA ASP A 235 22.65 -10.84 -0.14
C ASP A 235 23.20 -9.99 -1.29
N ALA A 236 22.42 -9.07 -1.81
CA ALA A 236 22.82 -8.11 -2.84
C ALA A 236 23.49 -6.84 -2.30
N GLN A 237 23.59 -6.69 -0.98
CA GLN A 237 24.05 -5.45 -0.31
C GLN A 237 23.26 -4.21 -0.78
N ALA A 238 21.99 -4.39 -1.14
CA ALA A 238 21.14 -3.31 -1.59
C ALA A 238 20.63 -2.48 -0.39
N PRO A 239 20.56 -1.14 -0.50
CA PRO A 239 20.03 -0.31 0.57
C PRO A 239 18.52 -0.56 0.74
N VAL A 240 18.05 -0.41 1.97
CA VAL A 240 16.65 -0.58 2.34
C VAL A 240 16.03 0.76 2.72
N PHE A 241 14.84 0.99 2.22
CA PHE A 241 14.02 2.16 2.51
C PHE A 241 12.65 1.72 3.02
N PHE A 242 12.11 2.45 3.97
CA PHE A 242 10.72 2.31 4.39
C PHE A 242 9.90 3.42 3.75
N ALA A 243 8.85 3.09 3.02
CA ALA A 243 8.05 4.07 2.29
C ALA A 243 6.57 3.83 2.47
N LEU A 244 5.87 4.76 3.10
CA LEU A 244 4.44 4.67 3.39
C LEU A 244 3.70 5.84 2.75
N LEU A 245 2.88 5.55 1.72
CA LEU A 245 2.07 6.55 1.05
C LEU A 245 0.63 6.52 1.59
N TYR A 246 0.14 7.65 2.04
CA TYR A 246 -1.22 7.79 2.54
C TYR A 246 -1.88 9.09 2.09
N PRO A 247 -3.22 9.11 1.91
CA PRO A 247 -3.92 10.32 1.54
C PRO A 247 -4.01 11.29 2.72
N ASP A 248 -3.82 12.58 2.45
CA ASP A 248 -4.01 13.67 3.41
C ASP A 248 -5.49 13.98 3.69
N LEU A 249 -6.41 13.20 3.11
CA LEU A 249 -7.87 13.37 3.12
C LEU A 249 -8.39 14.70 2.52
N ARG A 250 -7.51 15.59 2.06
CA ARG A 250 -7.85 16.84 1.35
C ARG A 250 -7.69 16.70 -0.16
N GLY A 251 -7.02 15.64 -0.60
CA GLY A 251 -6.86 15.28 -2.00
C GLY A 251 -5.42 15.34 -2.50
N GLY A 252 -4.47 15.43 -1.60
CA GLY A 252 -3.05 15.15 -1.76
C GLY A 252 -2.66 13.83 -1.11
N PHE A 253 -1.36 13.58 -1.09
CA PHE A 253 -0.74 12.44 -0.45
C PHE A 253 0.45 12.90 0.39
N CYS A 254 0.71 12.17 1.46
CA CYS A 254 1.95 12.26 2.20
C CYS A 254 2.75 10.97 1.93
N LEU A 255 4.01 11.11 1.57
CA LEU A 255 4.99 10.04 1.48
C LEU A 255 5.89 10.16 2.70
N ALA A 256 5.68 9.27 3.68
CA ALA A 256 6.63 9.05 4.75
C ALA A 256 7.72 8.12 4.23
N LEU A 257 8.98 8.54 4.33
CA LEU A 257 10.12 7.84 3.80
C LEU A 257 11.23 7.81 4.85
N HIS A 258 11.96 6.70 4.95
CA HIS A 258 13.11 6.53 5.81
C HIS A 258 14.16 5.66 5.14
N GLU A 259 15.42 6.03 5.17
CA GLU A 259 16.56 5.23 4.70
C GLU A 259 17.13 4.43 5.88
N ALA A 260 16.94 3.11 5.86
CA ALA A 260 17.47 2.20 6.88
C ALA A 260 18.91 1.73 6.57
N GLY A 261 19.39 1.97 5.36
CA GLY A 261 20.73 1.51 4.93
C GLY A 261 20.75 0.05 4.50
N VAL A 262 21.92 -0.58 4.52
CA VAL A 262 22.12 -1.98 4.12
C VAL A 262 21.73 -2.91 5.28
N VAL A 263 21.08 -4.04 4.96
CA VAL A 263 20.67 -5.04 5.96
C VAL A 263 21.88 -5.71 6.60
N MET A 264 22.20 -5.33 7.82
CA MET A 264 23.22 -5.99 8.64
C MET A 264 22.60 -7.04 9.58
N ASP A 265 21.44 -6.74 10.12
CA ASP A 265 20.62 -7.63 10.94
C ASP A 265 19.20 -7.69 10.35
N LEU A 266 18.80 -8.88 9.91
CA LEU A 266 17.50 -9.10 9.27
C LEU A 266 16.35 -8.79 10.21
N HIS A 267 16.42 -9.30 11.46
CA HIS A 267 15.37 -9.09 12.46
C HIS A 267 15.29 -7.60 12.87
N GLY A 268 16.45 -6.98 13.13
CA GLY A 268 16.51 -5.57 13.50
C GLY A 268 15.95 -4.66 12.40
N THR A 269 16.30 -4.91 11.12
CA THR A 269 15.75 -4.11 10.00
C THR A 269 14.22 -4.24 9.88
N VAL A 270 13.68 -5.45 10.05
CA VAL A 270 12.21 -5.64 9.99
C VAL A 270 11.53 -5.05 11.22
N GLN A 271 12.14 -5.14 12.40
CA GLN A 271 11.63 -4.51 13.62
C GLN A 271 11.58 -2.99 13.48
N GLU A 272 12.66 -2.37 12.96
CA GLU A 272 12.73 -0.93 12.68
C GLU A 272 11.65 -0.48 11.69
N TYR A 273 11.38 -1.30 10.65
CA TYR A 273 10.27 -1.04 9.73
C TYR A 273 8.92 -0.96 10.46
N PHE A 274 8.64 -1.86 11.40
CA PHE A 274 7.38 -1.83 12.14
C PHE A 274 7.31 -0.66 13.13
N GLU A 275 8.41 -0.24 13.72
CA GLU A 275 8.48 0.97 14.55
C GLU A 275 8.18 2.23 13.71
N PHE A 276 8.75 2.29 12.51
CA PHE A 276 8.43 3.35 11.55
C PHE A 276 6.95 3.32 11.13
N LEU A 277 6.41 2.12 10.80
CA LEU A 277 4.99 1.95 10.50
C LEU A 277 4.11 2.47 11.65
N GLU A 278 4.38 2.06 12.87
CA GLU A 278 3.64 2.50 14.05
C GLU A 278 3.67 4.02 14.22
N ALA A 279 4.85 4.65 14.06
CA ALA A 279 5.00 6.09 14.13
C ALA A 279 4.15 6.83 13.07
N VAL A 280 4.05 6.29 11.85
CA VAL A 280 3.18 6.84 10.81
C VAL A 280 1.71 6.62 11.13
N LEU A 281 1.33 5.44 11.63
CA LEU A 281 -0.06 5.12 11.98
C LEU A 281 -0.60 5.95 13.14
N ARG A 282 0.25 6.40 14.07
CA ARG A 282 -0.15 7.37 15.12
C ARG A 282 -0.56 8.72 14.53
N ARG A 283 0.01 9.13 13.39
CA ARG A 283 -0.32 10.38 12.66
C ARG A 283 -1.45 10.20 11.64
N ALA A 284 -1.52 9.04 11.01
CA ALA A 284 -2.47 8.70 9.95
C ALA A 284 -3.10 7.31 10.15
N PRO A 285 -3.94 7.13 11.19
CA PRO A 285 -4.50 5.81 11.52
C PRO A 285 -5.36 5.20 10.42
N TRP A 286 -5.89 6.03 9.53
CA TRP A 286 -6.70 5.59 8.38
C TRP A 286 -5.89 4.99 7.23
N ALA A 287 -4.55 5.02 7.31
CA ALA A 287 -3.70 4.63 6.20
C ALA A 287 -3.60 3.11 6.00
N TRP A 288 -3.71 2.32 7.07
CA TRP A 288 -3.42 0.89 7.08
C TRP A 288 -4.65 0.01 6.88
N GLN A 289 -4.62 -0.88 5.89
CA GLN A 289 -5.64 -1.91 5.74
C GLN A 289 -5.57 -3.00 6.82
N GLY A 290 -4.41 -3.18 7.42
CA GLY A 290 -4.14 -4.15 8.46
C GLY A 290 -5.08 -4.10 9.67
N TRP A 291 -5.74 -2.99 9.93
CA TRP A 291 -6.78 -2.93 10.97
C TRP A 291 -7.88 -3.97 10.77
N ALA A 292 -8.15 -4.39 9.53
CA ALA A 292 -9.17 -5.39 9.23
C ALA A 292 -8.83 -6.80 9.73
N TRP A 293 -7.55 -7.10 9.94
CA TRP A 293 -7.08 -8.40 10.48
C TRP A 293 -6.34 -8.28 11.80
N TRP A 294 -5.93 -7.07 12.21
CA TRP A 294 -5.19 -6.85 13.44
C TRP A 294 -5.95 -7.31 14.70
N GLY A 295 -7.27 -7.21 14.68
CA GLY A 295 -8.12 -7.67 15.78
C GLY A 295 -8.20 -9.19 15.91
N ASP A 296 -7.84 -9.93 14.86
CA ASP A 296 -7.90 -11.40 14.81
C ASP A 296 -6.54 -12.04 15.21
N LEU A 297 -5.47 -11.26 15.34
CA LEU A 297 -4.15 -11.67 15.83
C LEU A 297 -4.14 -11.61 17.37
#